data_ad5fd4383a1611bb72dca82a480651d1
#
_entry.id   ad5fd4383a1611bb72dca82a480651d1
#
_cell.length_a   1.000
_cell.length_b   1.000
_cell.length_c   1.000
_cell.angle_alpha   90.00
_cell.angle_beta   90.00
_cell.angle_gamma   90.00
#
_symmetry.space_group_name_H-M   'P 1'
#
loop_
_entity.id
_entity.type
_entity.pdbx_description
1 polymer ?
#
loop_
_entity_poly.entity_id
_entity_poly.type
_entity_poly.pdbx_seq_one_letter_code
_entity_poly.pdbx_strand_id
1 'polypeptide(L)'
;MKNEPHHVSTENILPDKQGVASFGTTDSSERVTYFQAEDVLVSNIRPYFKKMWFATTSGGCNADVLCFRALDKKYAYLLKSIMFQDGFFDYVMSGAKGTKMPRGDKTHIMLYPIPLFSETQLLKFIEYNKISFGEGGRMRSLSRVSRKQRYSTLDFPAENRVPTGMQNSPESIKAFAVFDVTFNIYS
;
A
#
# COMPACT_ATOMS: atom_id res chain seq x y z
N MET A 1 4.73 -21.05 -20.70
CA MET A 1 4.59 -19.98 -19.70
C MET A 1 3.62 -18.97 -20.28
N LYS A 2 2.57 -18.59 -19.53
CA LYS A 2 1.59 -17.62 -20.02
C LYS A 2 2.20 -16.22 -19.90
N ASN A 3 2.25 -15.46 -21.00
CA ASN A 3 2.51 -14.02 -20.92
C ASN A 3 1.39 -13.41 -20.10
N GLU A 4 1.73 -12.81 -18.95
CA GLU A 4 0.73 -12.10 -18.14
C GLU A 4 0.33 -10.82 -18.87
N PRO A 5 -0.95 -10.66 -19.22
CA PRO A 5 -1.40 -9.51 -20.03
C PRO A 5 -1.30 -8.18 -19.28
N HIS A 6 -1.16 -8.20 -17.96
CA HIS A 6 -1.04 -7.03 -17.09
C HIS A 6 0.25 -7.12 -16.29
N HIS A 7 1.38 -6.86 -16.96
CA HIS A 7 2.67 -6.79 -16.26
C HIS A 7 2.94 -5.37 -15.76
N VAL A 8 3.38 -5.26 -14.51
CA VAL A 8 3.70 -3.99 -13.86
C VAL A 8 5.16 -3.99 -13.40
N SER A 9 5.94 -3.07 -13.96
CA SER A 9 7.29 -2.74 -13.50
C SER A 9 7.31 -1.38 -12.77
N THR A 10 8.45 -1.03 -12.21
CA THR A 10 8.62 0.30 -11.58
C THR A 10 8.44 1.45 -12.57
N GLU A 11 8.63 1.22 -13.86
CA GLU A 11 8.46 2.23 -14.92
C GLU A 11 7.00 2.49 -15.24
N ASN A 12 6.16 1.46 -15.12
CA ASN A 12 4.73 1.56 -15.37
C ASN A 12 3.99 2.35 -14.28
N ILE A 13 4.52 2.36 -13.04
CA ILE A 13 3.91 3.05 -11.91
C ILE A 13 4.32 4.53 -11.93
N LEU A 14 3.31 5.40 -11.97
CA LEU A 14 3.50 6.85 -11.96
C LEU A 14 3.93 7.37 -10.58
N PRO A 15 4.72 8.47 -10.54
CA PRO A 15 5.06 9.15 -9.30
C PRO A 15 3.83 9.67 -8.54
N ASP A 16 4.04 10.09 -7.29
CA ASP A 16 3.04 10.76 -6.45
C ASP A 16 1.72 9.99 -6.34
N LYS A 17 1.81 8.65 -6.27
CA LYS A 17 0.66 7.75 -6.05
C LYS A 17 -0.42 7.86 -7.15
N GLN A 18 -0.03 8.21 -8.37
CA GLN A 18 -0.97 8.40 -9.48
C GLN A 18 -1.44 7.09 -10.14
N GLY A 19 -0.92 5.94 -9.69
CA GLY A 19 -1.29 4.63 -10.21
C GLY A 19 -0.41 4.17 -11.37
N VAL A 20 -0.97 3.37 -12.27
CA VAL A 20 -0.28 2.78 -13.42
C VAL A 20 -0.71 3.49 -14.69
N ALA A 21 0.27 3.88 -15.52
CA ALA A 21 0.03 4.55 -16.81
C ALA A 21 -0.38 3.56 -17.89
N SER A 22 0.34 2.43 -17.97
CA SER A 22 0.13 1.37 -18.94
C SER A 22 0.68 0.06 -18.41
N PHE A 23 0.19 -1.05 -18.88
CA PHE A 23 0.77 -2.36 -18.57
C PHE A 23 1.87 -2.68 -19.58
N GLY A 24 2.93 -3.30 -19.08
CA GLY A 24 3.98 -3.88 -19.92
C GLY A 24 3.68 -5.33 -20.29
N THR A 25 4.65 -5.93 -20.94
CA THR A 25 4.71 -7.36 -21.24
C THR A 25 5.86 -7.99 -20.44
N THR A 26 5.70 -9.24 -20.03
CA THR A 26 6.75 -9.99 -19.33
C THR A 26 7.57 -10.76 -20.34
N ASP A 27 8.90 -10.67 -20.24
CA ASP A 27 9.75 -11.64 -20.89
C ASP A 27 9.69 -12.98 -20.17
N SER A 28 9.67 -14.07 -20.93
CA SER A 28 9.49 -15.44 -20.42
C SER A 28 10.60 -15.90 -19.44
N SER A 29 11.66 -15.13 -19.31
CA SER A 29 12.79 -15.38 -18.38
C SER A 29 12.70 -14.61 -17.07
N GLU A 30 11.81 -13.64 -16.95
CA GLU A 30 11.69 -12.83 -15.73
C GLU A 30 10.93 -13.56 -14.62
N ARG A 31 11.42 -13.37 -13.40
CA ARG A 31 10.71 -13.82 -12.20
C ARG A 31 9.56 -12.87 -11.92
N VAL A 32 8.33 -13.36 -11.95
CA VAL A 32 7.09 -12.58 -11.80
C VAL A 32 6.45 -12.90 -10.47
N THR A 33 6.10 -11.86 -9.72
CA THR A 33 5.24 -11.93 -8.54
C THR A 33 3.80 -11.65 -8.95
N TYR A 34 2.88 -12.55 -8.61
CA TYR A 34 1.47 -12.38 -8.97
C TYR A 34 0.73 -11.49 -7.98
N PHE A 35 0.01 -10.52 -8.50
CA PHE A 35 -0.90 -9.67 -7.75
C PHE A 35 -2.36 -9.86 -8.18
N GLN A 36 -3.27 -9.49 -7.33
CA GLN A 36 -4.71 -9.48 -7.59
C GLN A 36 -5.32 -8.11 -7.33
N ALA A 37 -6.57 -7.93 -7.76
CA ALA A 37 -7.31 -6.71 -7.45
C ALA A 37 -7.34 -6.47 -5.92
N GLU A 38 -7.19 -5.21 -5.53
CA GLU A 38 -7.12 -4.74 -4.14
C GLU A 38 -5.76 -4.99 -3.44
N ASP A 39 -4.75 -5.52 -4.13
CA ASP A 39 -3.38 -5.46 -3.64
C ASP A 39 -2.80 -4.03 -3.77
N VAL A 40 -1.86 -3.69 -2.91
CA VAL A 40 -1.10 -2.45 -3.00
C VAL A 40 0.28 -2.75 -3.57
N LEU A 41 0.58 -2.19 -4.74
CA LEU A 41 1.88 -2.31 -5.38
C LEU A 41 2.70 -1.05 -5.12
N VAL A 42 3.95 -1.23 -4.71
CA VAL A 42 4.88 -0.14 -4.38
C VAL A 42 6.20 -0.38 -5.09
N SER A 43 6.70 0.62 -5.82
CA SER A 43 8.06 0.55 -6.36
C SER A 43 9.08 0.57 -5.21
N ASN A 44 9.94 -0.44 -5.17
CA ASN A 44 11.03 -0.52 -4.20
C ASN A 44 12.26 0.31 -4.59
N ILE A 45 12.30 0.82 -5.84
CA ILE A 45 13.38 1.67 -6.33
C ILE A 45 12.99 3.13 -6.16
N ARG A 46 13.90 3.94 -5.59
CA ARG A 46 13.73 5.38 -5.38
C ARG A 46 12.38 5.69 -4.71
N PRO A 47 12.16 5.22 -3.47
CA PRO A 47 10.87 5.35 -2.79
C PRO A 47 10.38 6.80 -2.66
N TYR A 48 11.29 7.78 -2.72
CA TYR A 48 10.96 9.20 -2.70
C TYR A 48 10.08 9.66 -3.87
N PHE A 49 9.98 8.90 -4.96
CA PHE A 49 9.01 9.17 -6.03
C PHE A 49 7.58 8.77 -5.64
N LYS A 50 7.38 8.10 -4.51
CA LYS A 50 6.06 7.69 -4.02
C LYS A 50 5.24 6.94 -5.08
N LYS A 51 5.91 6.07 -5.85
CA LYS A 51 5.29 5.27 -6.89
C LYS A 51 4.49 4.13 -6.27
N MET A 52 3.17 4.19 -6.40
CA MET A 52 2.25 3.27 -5.77
C MET A 52 0.97 3.14 -6.58
N TRP A 53 0.41 1.93 -6.57
CA TRP A 53 -0.87 1.63 -7.20
C TRP A 53 -1.69 0.67 -6.34
N PHE A 54 -2.96 0.99 -6.15
CA PHE A 54 -3.95 0.06 -5.62
C PHE A 54 -4.55 -0.69 -6.78
N ALA A 55 -4.25 -1.96 -6.90
CA ALA A 55 -4.56 -2.75 -8.08
C ALA A 55 -6.07 -2.86 -8.31
N THR A 56 -6.50 -2.58 -9.54
CA THR A 56 -7.90 -2.71 -9.98
C THR A 56 -8.14 -3.98 -10.80
N THR A 57 -7.07 -4.72 -11.09
CA THR A 57 -7.07 -5.99 -11.82
C THR A 57 -6.02 -6.91 -11.25
N SER A 58 -5.93 -8.13 -11.76
CA SER A 58 -4.85 -9.08 -11.44
C SER A 58 -3.82 -9.11 -12.57
N GLY A 59 -2.60 -9.53 -12.24
CA GLY A 59 -1.49 -9.62 -13.17
C GLY A 59 -0.20 -10.05 -12.51
N GLY A 60 0.92 -9.70 -13.12
CA GLY A 60 2.26 -9.96 -12.62
C GLY A 60 3.07 -8.68 -12.43
N CYS A 61 4.01 -8.66 -11.51
CA CYS A 61 4.96 -7.56 -11.37
C CYS A 61 6.39 -8.09 -11.21
N ASN A 62 7.36 -7.26 -11.57
CA ASN A 62 8.77 -7.62 -11.45
C ASN A 62 9.25 -7.54 -9.99
N ALA A 63 10.46 -8.04 -9.72
CA ALA A 63 11.04 -8.13 -8.38
C ALA A 63 11.29 -6.77 -7.69
N ASP A 64 11.31 -5.69 -8.46
CA ASP A 64 11.48 -4.32 -7.96
C ASP A 64 10.16 -3.64 -7.55
N VAL A 65 9.03 -4.34 -7.71
CA VAL A 65 7.72 -3.94 -7.23
C VAL A 65 7.33 -4.84 -6.06
N LEU A 66 7.09 -4.24 -4.91
CA LEU A 66 6.59 -4.93 -3.73
C LEU A 66 5.07 -5.02 -3.81
N CYS A 67 4.54 -6.22 -3.61
CA CYS A 67 3.10 -6.48 -3.57
C CYS A 67 2.67 -6.72 -2.13
N PHE A 68 1.81 -5.87 -1.61
CA PHE A 68 1.24 -5.97 -0.27
C PHE A 68 -0.21 -6.39 -0.36
N ARG A 69 -0.55 -7.44 0.34
CA ARG A 69 -1.90 -7.99 0.39
C ARG A 69 -2.41 -8.04 1.82
N ALA A 70 -3.61 -7.55 2.06
CA ALA A 70 -4.31 -7.78 3.31
C ALA A 70 -4.73 -9.25 3.41
N LEU A 71 -4.49 -9.93 4.54
CA LEU A 71 -4.88 -11.32 4.73
C LEU A 71 -6.40 -11.49 4.68
N ASP A 72 -7.13 -10.57 5.30
CA ASP A 72 -8.57 -10.51 5.17
C ASP A 72 -8.92 -9.35 4.21
N LYS A 73 -9.61 -9.69 3.14
CA LYS A 73 -10.00 -8.76 2.08
C LYS A 73 -10.75 -7.51 2.59
N LYS A 74 -11.51 -7.65 3.68
CA LYS A 74 -12.20 -6.50 4.31
C LYS A 74 -11.26 -5.37 4.73
N TYR A 75 -9.96 -5.66 4.94
CA TYR A 75 -8.95 -4.68 5.33
C TYR A 75 -8.13 -4.13 4.16
N ALA A 76 -8.41 -4.52 2.92
CA ALA A 76 -7.63 -4.06 1.76
C ALA A 76 -7.64 -2.52 1.62
N TYR A 77 -8.79 -1.89 1.84
CA TYR A 77 -8.90 -0.42 1.81
C TYR A 77 -8.23 0.26 3.00
N LEU A 78 -8.18 -0.41 4.17
CA LEU A 78 -7.43 0.09 5.33
C LEU A 78 -5.94 0.06 5.02
N LEU A 79 -5.43 -1.06 4.50
CA LEU A 79 -4.05 -1.18 4.04
C LEU A 79 -3.70 -0.09 3.03
N LYS A 80 -4.53 0.10 2.00
CA LYS A 80 -4.39 1.19 1.04
C LYS A 80 -4.28 2.53 1.75
N SER A 81 -5.20 2.85 2.66
CA SER A 81 -5.25 4.15 3.31
C SER A 81 -4.03 4.44 4.17
N ILE A 82 -3.51 3.43 4.86
CA ILE A 82 -2.29 3.50 5.66
C ILE A 82 -1.08 3.75 4.76
N MET A 83 -0.90 2.96 3.72
CA MET A 83 0.28 3.03 2.86
C MET A 83 0.28 4.24 1.92
N PHE A 84 -0.88 4.84 1.65
CA PHE A 84 -0.99 6.07 0.85
C PHE A 84 -0.59 7.34 1.63
N GLN A 85 -0.30 7.25 2.94
CA GLN A 85 0.23 8.38 3.70
C GLN A 85 1.68 8.68 3.28
N ASP A 86 2.05 9.95 3.29
CA ASP A 86 3.43 10.35 3.00
C ASP A 86 4.42 9.80 4.03
N GLY A 87 4.00 9.70 5.29
CA GLY A 87 4.77 9.10 6.38
C GLY A 87 5.21 7.66 6.11
N PHE A 88 4.46 6.88 5.32
CA PHE A 88 4.91 5.56 4.89
C PHE A 88 6.18 5.65 4.03
N PHE A 89 6.21 6.56 3.05
CA PHE A 89 7.38 6.71 2.18
C PHE A 89 8.57 7.33 2.91
N ASP A 90 8.33 8.25 3.83
CA ASP A 90 9.37 8.82 4.69
C ASP A 90 10.01 7.72 5.55
N TYR A 91 9.19 6.81 6.09
CA TYR A 91 9.66 5.65 6.83
C TYR A 91 10.45 4.68 5.93
N VAL A 92 9.95 4.35 4.74
CA VAL A 92 10.66 3.49 3.78
C VAL A 92 12.02 4.09 3.43
N MET A 93 12.10 5.41 3.24
CA MET A 93 13.34 6.11 2.96
C MET A 93 14.33 6.09 4.13
N SER A 94 13.86 6.11 5.36
CA SER A 94 14.73 6.07 6.55
C SER A 94 15.53 4.76 6.67
N GLY A 95 15.00 3.66 6.14
CA GLY A 95 15.68 2.35 6.07
C GLY A 95 16.28 2.01 4.70
N ALA A 96 16.19 2.92 3.72
CA ALA A 96 16.63 2.64 2.36
C ALA A 96 18.17 2.52 2.26
N LYS A 97 18.63 1.64 1.37
CA LYS A 97 20.05 1.38 1.11
C LYS A 97 20.42 1.86 -0.29
N GLY A 98 21.65 2.38 -0.43
CA GLY A 98 22.20 2.89 -1.68
C GLY A 98 21.99 4.40 -1.86
N THR A 99 23.00 5.08 -2.38
CA THR A 99 22.99 6.55 -2.53
C THR A 99 22.40 7.03 -3.86
N LYS A 100 22.83 6.41 -4.97
CA LYS A 100 22.39 6.82 -6.33
C LYS A 100 21.00 6.28 -6.70
N MET A 101 20.69 5.05 -6.28
CA MET A 101 19.42 4.37 -6.50
C MET A 101 18.98 3.71 -5.20
N PRO A 102 18.47 4.51 -4.23
CA PRO A 102 18.05 3.93 -2.96
C PRO A 102 16.93 2.91 -3.18
N ARG A 103 17.08 1.78 -2.48
CA ARG A 103 16.07 0.71 -2.42
C ARG A 103 15.59 0.56 -1.00
N GLY A 104 14.29 0.43 -0.81
CA GLY A 104 13.70 0.14 0.49
C GLY A 104 14.18 -1.22 1.01
N ASP A 105 14.45 -1.28 2.29
CA ASP A 105 14.74 -2.53 2.98
C ASP A 105 13.43 -3.23 3.36
N LYS A 106 13.19 -4.41 2.81
CA LYS A 106 11.93 -5.16 3.04
C LYS A 106 11.70 -5.46 4.52
N THR A 107 12.75 -5.83 5.26
CA THR A 107 12.65 -6.10 6.70
C THR A 107 12.25 -4.85 7.47
N HIS A 108 12.85 -3.70 7.13
CA HIS A 108 12.50 -2.42 7.72
C HIS A 108 11.05 -2.05 7.39
N ILE A 109 10.62 -2.20 6.13
CA ILE A 109 9.25 -1.89 5.70
C ILE A 109 8.20 -2.70 6.46
N MET A 110 8.48 -3.99 6.74
CA MET A 110 7.58 -4.85 7.52
C MET A 110 7.40 -4.40 8.97
N LEU A 111 8.28 -3.55 9.48
CA LEU A 111 8.19 -2.97 10.83
C LEU A 111 7.49 -1.60 10.82
N TYR A 112 6.88 -1.19 9.72
CA TYR A 112 6.15 0.08 9.64
C TYR A 112 5.05 0.13 10.71
N PRO A 113 5.07 1.12 11.62
CA PRO A 113 4.11 1.19 12.70
C PRO A 113 2.71 1.53 12.16
N ILE A 114 1.76 0.67 12.46
CA ILE A 114 0.35 0.87 12.10
C ILE A 114 -0.39 1.38 13.33
N PRO A 115 -1.20 2.44 13.20
CA PRO A 115 -2.03 2.92 14.29
C PRO A 115 -2.98 1.83 14.79
N LEU A 116 -3.15 1.75 16.11
CA LEU A 116 -4.14 0.88 16.72
C LEU A 116 -5.54 1.47 16.51
N PHE A 117 -6.42 0.69 15.93
CA PHE A 117 -7.82 1.06 15.76
C PHE A 117 -8.69 0.22 16.72
N SER A 118 -9.67 0.84 17.34
CA SER A 118 -10.71 0.10 18.03
C SER A 118 -11.58 -0.66 17.02
N GLU A 119 -12.22 -1.74 17.45
CA GLU A 119 -13.16 -2.49 16.62
C GLU A 119 -14.25 -1.60 16.02
N THR A 120 -14.77 -0.67 16.82
CA THR A 120 -15.79 0.30 16.37
C THR A 120 -15.25 1.20 15.25
N GLN A 121 -13.99 1.66 15.33
CA GLN A 121 -13.37 2.48 14.28
C GLN A 121 -13.18 1.67 13.00
N LEU A 122 -12.74 0.42 13.11
CA LEU A 122 -12.58 -0.48 11.97
C LEU A 122 -13.90 -0.76 11.26
N LEU A 123 -14.96 -1.06 12.02
CA LEU A 123 -16.28 -1.32 11.45
C LEU A 123 -16.84 -0.10 10.71
N LYS A 124 -16.73 1.10 11.30
CA LYS A 124 -17.13 2.35 10.64
C LYS A 124 -16.32 2.60 9.36
N PHE A 125 -15.01 2.33 9.38
CA PHE A 125 -14.17 2.49 8.21
C PHE A 125 -14.56 1.52 7.09
N ILE A 126 -14.81 0.25 7.42
CA ILE A 126 -15.26 -0.77 6.47
C ILE A 126 -16.60 -0.39 5.85
N GLU A 127 -17.56 0.05 6.68
CA GLU A 127 -18.88 0.48 6.23
C GLU A 127 -18.79 1.70 5.29
N TYR A 128 -18.00 2.71 5.67
CA TYR A 128 -17.75 3.88 4.82
C TYR A 128 -17.17 3.50 3.46
N ASN A 129 -16.20 2.57 3.42
CA ASN A 129 -15.61 2.14 2.15
C ASN A 129 -16.60 1.32 1.30
N LYS A 130 -17.44 0.47 1.89
CA LYS A 130 -18.50 -0.23 1.16
C LYS A 130 -19.47 0.73 0.47
N ILE A 131 -19.85 1.82 1.15
CA ILE A 131 -20.75 2.84 0.60
C ILE A 131 -20.04 3.64 -0.52
N SER A 132 -18.78 4.02 -0.30
CA SER A 132 -18.04 4.91 -1.21
C SER A 132 -17.55 4.21 -2.47
N PHE A 133 -17.21 2.93 -2.39
CA PHE A 133 -16.59 2.19 -3.50
C PHE A 133 -17.48 1.06 -4.06
N GLY A 134 -18.56 0.68 -3.38
CA GLY A 134 -19.44 -0.42 -3.76
C GLY A 134 -18.77 -1.79 -3.70
N GLU A 135 -19.54 -2.86 -3.82
CA GLU A 135 -19.00 -4.20 -4.04
C GLU A 135 -18.45 -4.27 -5.45
N GLY A 136 -17.12 -4.18 -5.61
CA GLY A 136 -16.44 -4.21 -6.89
C GLY A 136 -15.54 -3.01 -7.20
N GLY A 137 -15.27 -2.14 -6.23
CA GLY A 137 -14.21 -1.12 -6.33
C GLY A 137 -14.45 0.02 -7.33
N ARG A 138 -15.62 0.11 -7.95
CA ARG A 138 -15.97 1.20 -8.84
C ARG A 138 -16.59 2.36 -8.05
N MET A 139 -15.88 3.48 -7.99
CA MET A 139 -16.34 4.69 -7.31
C MET A 139 -17.71 5.12 -7.85
N ARG A 140 -18.77 5.04 -7.02
CA ARG A 140 -20.02 5.71 -7.33
C ARG A 140 -19.74 7.20 -7.34
N SER A 141 -20.19 7.90 -8.40
CA SER A 141 -20.02 9.34 -8.56
C SER A 141 -20.78 10.07 -7.45
N LEU A 142 -20.08 10.31 -6.34
CA LEU A 142 -20.46 11.34 -5.39
C LEU A 142 -19.82 12.62 -5.89
N SER A 143 -20.65 13.54 -6.31
CA SER A 143 -20.35 14.85 -6.87
C SER A 143 -19.18 15.53 -6.13
N ARG A 144 -18.17 15.95 -6.91
CA ARG A 144 -17.19 17.01 -6.64
C ARG A 144 -16.62 17.17 -5.22
N VAL A 145 -16.08 16.12 -4.63
CA VAL A 145 -15.12 16.30 -3.55
C VAL A 145 -13.73 16.19 -4.17
N SER A 146 -12.94 17.27 -4.05
CA SER A 146 -11.60 17.36 -4.62
C SER A 146 -10.73 16.15 -4.21
N ARG A 147 -9.89 15.65 -5.13
CA ARG A 147 -8.98 14.51 -4.89
C ARG A 147 -8.12 14.70 -3.63
N LYS A 148 -7.77 15.94 -3.31
CA LYS A 148 -6.97 16.30 -2.15
C LYS A 148 -7.72 16.15 -0.82
N GLN A 149 -9.02 16.31 -0.82
CA GLN A 149 -9.88 16.22 0.37
C GLN A 149 -10.26 14.78 0.74
N ARG A 150 -10.15 13.82 -0.19
CA ARG A 150 -10.53 12.41 0.01
C ARG A 150 -9.57 11.61 0.90
N TYR A 151 -8.34 12.06 1.05
CA TYR A 151 -7.31 11.40 1.88
C TYR A 151 -7.02 12.16 3.18
N SER A 152 -7.45 13.42 3.29
CA SER A 152 -7.29 14.23 4.49
C SER A 152 -8.42 14.03 5.52
N THR A 153 -9.49 13.34 5.17
CA THR A 153 -10.65 13.12 6.06
C THR A 153 -10.54 11.88 6.95
N LEU A 154 -9.45 11.13 6.87
CA LEU A 154 -9.01 10.34 8.00
C LEU A 154 -8.21 11.28 8.91
N ASP A 155 -8.88 12.22 9.57
CA ASP A 155 -8.35 12.85 10.77
C ASP A 155 -8.16 11.74 11.80
N PHE A 156 -6.96 11.15 11.77
CA PHE A 156 -6.52 10.31 12.88
C PHE A 156 -6.48 11.22 14.11
N PRO A 157 -7.21 10.89 15.20
CA PRO A 157 -7.13 11.64 16.43
C PRO A 157 -5.65 11.84 16.77
N ALA A 158 -5.28 13.04 17.23
CA ALA A 158 -3.88 13.39 17.54
C ALA A 158 -3.24 12.40 18.52
N GLU A 159 -4.03 11.76 19.36
CA GLU A 159 -3.68 10.68 20.28
C GLU A 159 -3.23 9.38 19.61
N ASN A 160 -3.59 9.14 18.33
CA ASN A 160 -3.18 7.97 17.55
C ASN A 160 -1.97 8.26 16.64
N ARG A 161 -1.36 9.44 16.74
CA ARG A 161 -0.07 9.71 16.09
C ARG A 161 1.02 9.05 16.92
N VAL A 162 1.76 8.13 16.31
CA VAL A 162 2.93 7.51 16.95
C VAL A 162 3.86 8.61 17.45
N PRO A 163 4.12 8.72 18.76
CA PRO A 163 5.07 9.70 19.29
C PRO A 163 6.44 9.48 18.65
N THR A 164 7.14 10.56 18.32
CA THR A 164 8.45 10.61 17.66
C THR A 164 9.59 9.99 18.52
N GLY A 165 9.34 8.95 19.26
CA GLY A 165 10.28 8.25 20.14
C GLY A 165 10.00 6.77 20.33
N MET A 166 8.88 6.25 19.80
CA MET A 166 8.47 4.84 19.98
C MET A 166 8.85 3.93 18.81
N GLN A 167 9.88 4.25 18.05
CA GLN A 167 10.21 3.55 16.80
C GLN A 167 10.65 2.08 16.95
N ASN A 168 10.88 1.57 18.17
CA ASN A 168 11.33 0.18 18.39
C ASN A 168 10.81 -0.43 19.70
N SER A 169 9.62 -0.10 20.17
CA SER A 169 9.11 -0.76 21.37
C SER A 169 8.50 -2.13 21.04
N PRO A 170 8.63 -3.13 21.95
CA PRO A 170 7.96 -4.43 21.82
C PRO A 170 6.43 -4.33 21.67
N GLU A 171 5.85 -3.21 22.06
CA GLU A 171 4.43 -2.92 21.96
C GLU A 171 4.01 -2.56 20.53
N SER A 172 4.89 -1.93 19.74
CA SER A 172 4.66 -1.68 18.31
C SER A 172 4.59 -2.99 17.52
N ILE A 173 5.39 -3.99 17.92
CA ILE A 173 5.38 -5.33 17.31
C ILE A 173 4.11 -6.09 17.69
N LYS A 174 3.57 -5.89 18.90
CA LYS A 174 2.29 -6.49 19.32
C LYS A 174 1.09 -5.88 18.57
N ALA A 175 1.18 -4.64 18.11
CA ALA A 175 0.13 -4.00 17.31
C ALA A 175 -0.09 -4.71 15.95
N PHE A 176 0.95 -5.29 15.36
CA PHE A 176 0.84 -6.15 14.18
C PHE A 176 0.11 -7.47 14.48
N ALA A 177 0.21 -7.99 15.70
CA ALA A 177 -0.35 -9.28 16.09
C ALA A 177 -1.80 -9.21 16.60
N VAL A 178 -2.28 -8.03 17.00
CA VAL A 178 -3.63 -7.86 17.56
C VAL A 178 -4.70 -7.65 16.47
N PHE A 179 -4.30 -7.12 15.33
CA PHE A 179 -5.15 -7.09 14.14
C PHE A 179 -4.54 -8.09 13.16
N ASP A 180 -5.27 -9.08 12.76
CA ASP A 180 -4.96 -10.05 11.68
C ASP A 180 -4.70 -9.36 10.31
N VAL A 181 -4.09 -8.18 10.33
CA VAL A 181 -3.62 -7.42 9.17
C VAL A 181 -2.15 -7.77 8.98
N THR A 182 -1.87 -9.04 8.77
CA THR A 182 -0.56 -9.48 8.34
C THR A 182 -0.45 -9.19 6.85
N PHE A 183 0.60 -8.50 6.49
CA PHE A 183 0.92 -8.22 5.10
C PHE A 183 1.89 -9.29 4.62
N ASN A 184 1.60 -9.93 3.53
CA ASN A 184 2.60 -10.71 2.82
C ASN A 184 3.25 -9.80 1.77
N ILE A 185 4.57 -9.60 1.86
CA ILE A 185 5.36 -9.07 0.76
C ILE A 185 5.72 -10.24 -0.12
N TYR A 186 5.10 -10.32 -1.27
CA TYR A 186 5.49 -11.24 -2.32
C TYR A 186 6.60 -10.58 -3.15
N SER A 187 7.68 -11.28 -3.37
CA SER A 187 8.79 -10.86 -4.26
C SER A 187 9.39 -12.04 -4.98
#